data_61cf9757f8fa6c68c55da344928290b8
#
_entry.id   61cf9757f8fa6c68c55da344928290b8
#
_cell.length_a   1.000
_cell.length_b   1.000
_cell.length_c   1.000
_cell.angle_alpha   90.00
_cell.angle_beta   90.00
_cell.angle_gamma   90.00
#
_symmetry.space_group_name_H-M   'P 1'
#
loop_
_entity.id
_entity.type
_entity.pdbx_description
1 polymer ?
#
loop_
_entity_poly.entity_id
_entity_poly.type
_entity_poly.pdbx_seq_one_letter_code
_entity_poly.pdbx_strand_id
1 'polypeptide(L)'
;MTELFPVTGRRLKPQQRRDHLLDTAAAMFADKPYEDVFVEDIAARAGVSRATLYHYYPSKRDFYVAIFKRASKRVLARANPDPQQPLAEQLATGLEAHIQYFADHPFEAVAINRGALSDDPAIQAIITEELNVVGQRLIDKLVAEGRVRDVTEIAVEGWLAFVRAACVKWVQSQKISRADLTEMCLRAFDCALGHPNKSLASPNVRNIRSRLIALSPITVNLQRGRRPAGLPSA
;
A
#
# COMPACT_ATOMS: atom_id res chain seq x y z
N MET A 1 -48.52 -3.88 -21.60
CA MET A 1 -47.98 -5.06 -20.90
C MET A 1 -46.68 -5.43 -21.59
N THR A 2 -45.58 -4.96 -21.06
CA THR A 2 -44.22 -5.27 -21.58
C THR A 2 -43.57 -6.16 -20.55
N GLU A 3 -43.51 -7.44 -20.87
CA GLU A 3 -42.85 -8.45 -20.02
C GLU A 3 -41.35 -8.16 -19.97
N LEU A 4 -40.87 -7.83 -18.78
CA LEU A 4 -39.44 -7.77 -18.44
C LEU A 4 -38.95 -9.21 -18.31
N PHE A 5 -38.29 -9.74 -19.34
CA PHE A 5 -37.56 -11.01 -19.24
C PHE A 5 -36.35 -10.82 -18.30
N PRO A 6 -36.18 -11.68 -17.28
CA PRO A 6 -35.00 -11.65 -16.48
C PRO A 6 -33.79 -12.06 -17.34
N VAL A 7 -32.78 -11.19 -17.37
CA VAL A 7 -31.49 -11.52 -17.97
C VAL A 7 -30.93 -12.75 -17.25
N THR A 8 -31.02 -13.89 -17.91
CA THR A 8 -30.44 -15.16 -17.45
C THR A 8 -28.95 -14.98 -17.32
N GLY A 9 -28.49 -14.77 -16.10
CA GLY A 9 -27.09 -14.57 -15.76
C GLY A 9 -26.27 -15.76 -16.25
N ARG A 10 -25.40 -15.50 -17.23
CA ARG A 10 -24.42 -16.46 -17.73
C ARG A 10 -23.67 -17.06 -16.53
N ARG A 11 -23.85 -18.36 -16.31
CA ARG A 11 -23.22 -19.06 -15.18
C ARG A 11 -21.71 -18.89 -15.26
N LEU A 12 -21.15 -18.06 -14.35
CA LEU A 12 -19.70 -17.80 -14.30
C LEU A 12 -18.95 -19.12 -14.12
N LYS A 13 -17.83 -19.28 -14.83
CA LYS A 13 -16.88 -20.38 -14.60
C LYS A 13 -16.35 -20.30 -13.17
N PRO A 14 -15.92 -21.41 -12.53
CA PRO A 14 -15.46 -21.42 -11.15
C PRO A 14 -14.39 -20.34 -10.85
N GLN A 15 -13.41 -20.16 -11.73
CA GLN A 15 -12.38 -19.14 -11.56
C GLN A 15 -12.98 -17.71 -11.63
N GLN A 16 -13.84 -17.43 -12.59
CA GLN A 16 -14.49 -16.11 -12.71
C GLN A 16 -15.33 -15.79 -11.48
N ARG A 17 -15.99 -16.80 -10.90
CA ARG A 17 -16.76 -16.64 -9.65
C ARG A 17 -15.85 -16.36 -8.48
N ARG A 18 -14.71 -17.07 -8.39
CA ARG A 18 -13.70 -16.82 -7.36
C ARG A 18 -13.18 -15.39 -7.42
N ASP A 19 -12.86 -14.92 -8.63
CA ASP A 19 -12.35 -13.56 -8.85
C ASP A 19 -13.42 -12.51 -8.52
N HIS A 20 -14.68 -12.73 -8.93
CA HIS A 20 -15.78 -11.83 -8.61
C HIS A 20 -16.02 -11.70 -7.10
N LEU A 21 -15.99 -12.81 -6.36
CA LEU A 21 -16.08 -12.81 -4.89
C LEU A 21 -14.93 -12.02 -4.27
N LEU A 22 -13.73 -12.23 -4.79
CA LEU A 22 -12.53 -11.55 -4.29
C LEU A 22 -12.56 -10.04 -4.57
N ASP A 23 -13.05 -9.63 -5.74
CA ASP A 23 -13.20 -8.21 -6.09
C ASP A 23 -14.28 -7.53 -5.23
N THR A 24 -15.40 -8.21 -5.00
CA THR A 24 -16.47 -7.71 -4.12
C THR A 24 -15.98 -7.52 -2.70
N ALA A 25 -15.27 -8.50 -2.15
CA ALA A 25 -14.72 -8.42 -0.81
C ALA A 25 -13.62 -7.35 -0.70
N ALA A 26 -12.73 -7.25 -1.69
CA ALA A 26 -11.68 -6.23 -1.71
C ALA A 26 -12.26 -4.80 -1.65
N ALA A 27 -13.33 -4.54 -2.41
CA ALA A 27 -14.01 -3.24 -2.36
C ALA A 27 -14.59 -2.94 -0.97
N MET A 28 -15.12 -3.94 -0.27
CA MET A 28 -15.69 -3.75 1.08
C MET A 28 -14.61 -3.51 2.13
N PHE A 29 -13.48 -4.22 2.04
CA PHE A 29 -12.34 -4.03 2.96
C PHE A 29 -11.56 -2.73 2.67
N ALA A 30 -11.68 -2.15 1.48
CA ALA A 30 -11.12 -0.84 1.19
C ALA A 30 -11.87 0.29 1.90
N ASP A 31 -13.18 0.12 2.12
CA ASP A 31 -14.08 1.14 2.68
C ASP A 31 -14.21 1.08 4.20
N LYS A 32 -13.83 -0.04 4.84
CA LYS A 32 -14.09 -0.29 6.27
C LYS A 32 -12.95 -1.04 6.94
N PRO A 33 -12.78 -0.87 8.27
CA PRO A 33 -11.89 -1.71 9.07
C PRO A 33 -12.22 -3.20 8.90
N TYR A 34 -11.19 -4.03 9.08
CA TYR A 34 -11.34 -5.49 8.95
C TYR A 34 -12.47 -6.03 9.83
N GLU A 35 -12.60 -5.53 11.05
CA GLU A 35 -13.57 -5.96 12.05
C GLU A 35 -15.02 -5.72 11.59
N ASP A 36 -15.25 -4.63 10.87
CA ASP A 36 -16.57 -4.13 10.47
C ASP A 36 -17.10 -4.73 9.15
N VAL A 37 -16.34 -5.60 8.50
CA VAL A 37 -16.78 -6.31 7.30
C VAL A 37 -17.35 -7.68 7.70
N PHE A 38 -18.60 -7.94 7.35
CA PHE A 38 -19.24 -9.23 7.59
C PHE A 38 -19.29 -10.07 6.30
N VAL A 39 -19.09 -11.38 6.46
CA VAL A 39 -19.07 -12.33 5.33
C VAL A 39 -20.44 -12.42 4.65
N GLU A 40 -21.48 -12.23 5.43
CA GLU A 40 -22.88 -12.16 4.99
C GLU A 40 -23.10 -11.01 3.99
N ASP A 41 -22.53 -9.85 4.28
CA ASP A 41 -22.65 -8.67 3.42
C ASP A 41 -21.87 -8.87 2.11
N ILE A 42 -20.72 -9.56 2.17
CA ILE A 42 -19.96 -9.93 0.96
C ILE A 42 -20.81 -10.86 0.10
N ALA A 43 -21.45 -11.88 0.68
CA ALA A 43 -22.29 -12.82 -0.06
C ALA A 43 -23.49 -12.12 -0.70
N ALA A 44 -24.19 -11.27 0.05
CA ALA A 44 -25.30 -10.47 -0.43
C ALA A 44 -24.90 -9.55 -1.59
N ARG A 45 -23.79 -8.81 -1.44
CA ARG A 45 -23.29 -7.89 -2.47
C ARG A 45 -22.81 -8.62 -3.73
N ALA A 46 -22.25 -9.81 -3.58
CA ALA A 46 -21.84 -10.66 -4.71
C ALA A 46 -22.99 -11.45 -5.37
N GLY A 47 -24.18 -11.39 -4.82
CA GLY A 47 -25.35 -12.11 -5.34
C GLY A 47 -25.23 -13.64 -5.22
N VAL A 48 -24.58 -14.14 -4.17
CA VAL A 48 -24.41 -15.58 -3.91
C VAL A 48 -24.94 -15.99 -2.54
N SER A 49 -25.20 -17.29 -2.36
CA SER A 49 -25.50 -17.82 -1.03
C SER A 49 -24.26 -17.86 -0.14
N ARG A 50 -24.47 -17.80 1.20
CA ARG A 50 -23.38 -18.03 2.20
C ARG A 50 -22.64 -19.34 1.93
N ALA A 51 -23.39 -20.42 1.65
CA ALA A 51 -22.78 -21.72 1.36
C ALA A 51 -21.86 -21.68 0.14
N THR A 52 -22.27 -20.98 -0.92
CA THR A 52 -21.43 -20.77 -2.11
C THR A 52 -20.17 -19.99 -1.75
N LEU A 53 -20.27 -18.94 -0.95
CA LEU A 53 -19.13 -18.13 -0.55
C LEU A 53 -18.14 -18.95 0.27
N TYR A 54 -18.59 -19.66 1.31
CA TYR A 54 -17.75 -20.51 2.16
C TYR A 54 -17.12 -21.69 1.40
N HIS A 55 -17.72 -22.14 0.30
CA HIS A 55 -17.09 -23.13 -0.59
C HIS A 55 -15.80 -22.60 -1.23
N TYR A 56 -15.75 -21.30 -1.58
CA TYR A 56 -14.56 -20.68 -2.17
C TYR A 56 -13.56 -20.14 -1.15
N TYR A 57 -14.06 -19.60 -0.05
CA TYR A 57 -13.29 -18.98 1.03
C TYR A 57 -13.87 -19.41 2.38
N PRO A 58 -13.23 -20.37 3.04
CA PRO A 58 -13.76 -20.99 4.27
C PRO A 58 -13.96 -20.02 5.43
N SER A 59 -13.25 -18.88 5.45
CA SER A 59 -13.38 -17.87 6.49
C SER A 59 -13.17 -16.45 5.96
N LYS A 60 -13.56 -15.46 6.75
CA LYS A 60 -13.26 -14.03 6.51
C LYS A 60 -11.74 -13.79 6.39
N ARG A 61 -10.96 -14.51 7.24
CA ARG A 61 -9.50 -14.47 7.18
C ARG A 61 -8.97 -14.94 5.82
N ASP A 62 -9.47 -16.05 5.28
CA ASP A 62 -9.03 -16.59 4.00
C ASP A 62 -9.32 -15.64 2.83
N PHE A 63 -10.44 -14.93 2.88
CA PHE A 63 -10.70 -13.82 1.96
C PHE A 63 -9.62 -12.77 2.03
N TYR A 64 -9.32 -12.30 3.24
CA TYR A 64 -8.38 -11.21 3.44
C TYR A 64 -6.98 -11.60 3.01
N VAL A 65 -6.51 -12.78 3.37
CA VAL A 65 -5.21 -13.33 2.92
C VAL A 65 -5.14 -13.38 1.38
N ALA A 66 -6.22 -13.82 0.72
CA ALA A 66 -6.27 -13.89 -0.74
C ALA A 66 -6.25 -12.50 -1.40
N ILE A 67 -6.96 -11.52 -0.82
CA ILE A 67 -6.95 -10.11 -1.27
C ILE A 67 -5.55 -9.55 -1.12
N PHE A 68 -4.96 -9.68 0.06
CA PHE A 68 -3.64 -9.15 0.37
C PHE A 68 -2.55 -9.77 -0.53
N LYS A 69 -2.58 -11.09 -0.73
CA LYS A 69 -1.67 -11.79 -1.65
C LYS A 69 -1.78 -11.26 -3.09
N ARG A 70 -2.99 -10.95 -3.54
CA ARG A 70 -3.21 -10.37 -4.88
C ARG A 70 -2.73 -8.93 -4.96
N ALA A 71 -2.94 -8.14 -3.91
CA ALA A 71 -2.48 -6.75 -3.81
C ALA A 71 -0.95 -6.67 -3.79
N SER A 72 -0.29 -7.46 -2.95
CA SER A 72 1.17 -7.55 -2.88
C SER A 72 1.81 -7.87 -4.25
N LYS A 73 1.26 -8.86 -4.99
CA LYS A 73 1.72 -9.15 -6.35
C LYS A 73 1.59 -7.96 -7.31
N ARG A 74 0.51 -7.17 -7.19
CA ARG A 74 0.31 -5.97 -8.01
C ARG A 74 1.30 -4.86 -7.65
N VAL A 75 1.57 -4.68 -6.37
CA VAL A 75 2.56 -3.70 -5.89
C VAL A 75 3.95 -4.06 -6.40
N LEU A 76 4.37 -5.31 -6.25
CA LEU A 76 5.65 -5.81 -6.76
C LEU A 76 5.79 -5.64 -8.28
N ALA A 77 4.72 -5.90 -9.04
CA ALA A 77 4.72 -5.73 -10.48
C ALA A 77 4.86 -4.26 -10.91
N ARG A 78 4.23 -3.32 -10.16
CA ARG A 78 4.34 -1.87 -10.40
C ARG A 78 5.66 -1.29 -9.92
N ALA A 79 6.19 -1.81 -8.83
CA ALA A 79 7.47 -1.43 -8.27
C ALA A 79 8.66 -2.11 -8.97
N ASN A 80 8.49 -2.60 -10.22
CA ASN A 80 9.56 -3.16 -11.02
C ASN A 80 10.21 -2.04 -11.86
N PRO A 81 11.17 -1.29 -11.30
CA PRO A 81 11.81 -0.20 -12.02
C PRO A 81 12.66 -0.74 -13.15
N ASP A 82 12.90 0.09 -14.16
CA ASP A 82 13.83 -0.21 -15.24
C ASP A 82 15.23 -0.47 -14.65
N PRO A 83 15.81 -1.66 -14.86
CA PRO A 83 17.14 -1.98 -14.33
C PRO A 83 18.25 -1.06 -14.84
N GLN A 84 18.03 -0.38 -15.95
CA GLN A 84 19.00 0.56 -16.55
C GLN A 84 18.98 1.95 -15.91
N GLN A 85 17.93 2.27 -15.16
CA GLN A 85 17.85 3.53 -14.44
C GLN A 85 18.86 3.61 -13.28
N PRO A 86 19.35 4.82 -12.94
CA PRO A 86 20.13 5.04 -11.72
C PRO A 86 19.39 4.54 -10.48
N LEU A 87 20.14 4.00 -9.50
CA LEU A 87 19.57 3.47 -8.25
C LEU A 87 18.64 4.48 -7.55
N ALA A 88 19.02 5.76 -7.53
CA ALA A 88 18.21 6.81 -6.91
C ALA A 88 16.82 6.96 -7.55
N GLU A 89 16.72 6.81 -8.88
CA GLU A 89 15.44 6.87 -9.60
C GLU A 89 14.61 5.61 -9.34
N GLN A 90 15.25 4.44 -9.29
CA GLN A 90 14.59 3.19 -8.95
C GLN A 90 14.00 3.22 -7.54
N LEU A 91 14.76 3.71 -6.56
CA LEU A 91 14.32 3.87 -5.18
C LEU A 91 13.16 4.84 -5.06
N ALA A 92 13.25 6.00 -5.73
CA ALA A 92 12.19 7.00 -5.71
C ALA A 92 10.88 6.44 -6.31
N THR A 93 10.98 5.73 -7.44
CA THR A 93 9.82 5.12 -8.10
C THR A 93 9.19 4.01 -7.24
N GLY A 94 10.02 3.13 -6.67
CA GLY A 94 9.56 2.05 -5.80
C GLY A 94 8.91 2.57 -4.52
N LEU A 95 9.52 3.57 -3.88
CA LEU A 95 9.02 4.20 -2.68
C LEU A 95 7.70 4.95 -2.94
N GLU A 96 7.60 5.66 -4.06
CA GLU A 96 6.37 6.33 -4.46
C GLU A 96 5.22 5.34 -4.66
N ALA A 97 5.46 4.22 -5.35
CA ALA A 97 4.46 3.17 -5.54
C ALA A 97 4.03 2.55 -4.20
N HIS A 98 4.97 2.37 -3.27
CA HIS A 98 4.71 1.83 -1.93
C HIS A 98 3.88 2.80 -1.07
N ILE A 99 4.26 4.08 -1.02
CA ILE A 99 3.52 5.12 -0.28
C ILE A 99 2.11 5.29 -0.87
N GLN A 100 1.97 5.25 -2.21
CA GLN A 100 0.66 5.31 -2.87
C GLN A 100 -0.23 4.15 -2.44
N TYR A 101 0.32 2.94 -2.39
CA TYR A 101 -0.44 1.78 -1.93
C TYR A 101 -1.00 1.97 -0.51
N PHE A 102 -0.18 2.49 0.43
CA PHE A 102 -0.62 2.79 1.79
C PHE A 102 -1.69 3.90 1.84
N ALA A 103 -1.57 4.90 0.97
CA ALA A 103 -2.56 5.97 0.86
C ALA A 103 -3.92 5.46 0.34
N ASP A 104 -3.88 4.55 -0.64
CA ASP A 104 -5.09 3.99 -1.26
C ASP A 104 -5.76 2.91 -0.37
N HIS A 105 -5.01 2.29 0.56
CA HIS A 105 -5.46 1.16 1.39
C HIS A 105 -5.18 1.36 2.89
N PRO A 106 -5.62 2.48 3.51
CA PRO A 106 -5.24 2.83 4.89
C PRO A 106 -5.75 1.81 5.93
N PHE A 107 -6.95 1.27 5.77
CA PHE A 107 -7.50 0.26 6.69
C PHE A 107 -6.73 -1.06 6.61
N GLU A 108 -6.36 -1.49 5.41
CA GLU A 108 -5.54 -2.67 5.19
C GLU A 108 -4.14 -2.48 5.81
N ALA A 109 -3.51 -1.34 5.56
CA ALA A 109 -2.20 -1.02 6.11
C ALA A 109 -2.18 -1.08 7.64
N VAL A 110 -3.22 -0.61 8.30
CA VAL A 110 -3.35 -0.68 9.77
C VAL A 110 -3.61 -2.12 10.22
N ALA A 111 -4.56 -2.83 9.60
CA ALA A 111 -4.97 -4.18 10.00
C ALA A 111 -3.80 -5.18 9.98
N ILE A 112 -2.96 -5.14 8.93
CA ILE A 112 -1.84 -6.07 8.75
C ILE A 112 -0.57 -5.70 9.52
N ASN A 113 -0.45 -4.46 10.00
CA ASN A 113 0.76 -4.01 10.69
C ASN A 113 0.57 -3.82 12.20
N ARG A 114 -0.63 -3.47 12.65
CA ARG A 114 -0.94 -3.15 14.06
C ARG A 114 -2.31 -3.60 14.52
N GLY A 115 -3.11 -4.19 13.63
CA GLY A 115 -4.48 -4.61 13.90
C GLY A 115 -4.61 -6.12 14.08
N ALA A 116 -5.84 -6.62 13.88
CA ALA A 116 -6.23 -8.01 14.10
C ALA A 116 -5.44 -9.06 13.30
N LEU A 117 -4.76 -8.64 12.24
CA LEU A 117 -4.00 -9.51 11.33
C LEU A 117 -2.48 -9.31 11.42
N SER A 118 -2.00 -8.51 12.38
CA SER A 118 -0.57 -8.22 12.53
C SER A 118 0.28 -9.47 12.83
N ASP A 119 -0.28 -10.43 13.55
CA ASP A 119 0.40 -11.69 13.92
C ASP A 119 -0.04 -12.88 13.06
N ASP A 120 -0.81 -12.65 12.00
CA ASP A 120 -1.28 -13.72 11.13
C ASP A 120 -0.12 -14.31 10.30
N PRO A 121 0.20 -15.62 10.46
CA PRO A 121 1.38 -16.21 9.80
C PRO A 121 1.33 -16.15 8.28
N ALA A 122 0.14 -16.23 7.66
CA ALA A 122 0.03 -16.17 6.20
C ALA A 122 0.23 -14.75 5.68
N ILE A 123 -0.25 -13.73 6.41
CA ILE A 123 0.00 -12.33 6.12
C ILE A 123 1.49 -12.01 6.30
N GLN A 124 2.09 -12.43 7.41
CA GLN A 124 3.52 -12.22 7.66
C GLN A 124 4.41 -12.90 6.61
N ALA A 125 4.05 -14.08 6.15
CA ALA A 125 4.78 -14.75 5.07
C ALA A 125 4.72 -13.97 3.74
N ILE A 126 3.57 -13.39 3.39
CA ILE A 126 3.45 -12.55 2.18
C ILE A 126 4.31 -11.29 2.29
N ILE A 127 4.29 -10.64 3.47
CA ILE A 127 5.10 -9.46 3.74
C ILE A 127 6.60 -9.78 3.64
N THR A 128 7.02 -10.86 4.27
CA THR A 128 8.41 -11.31 4.25
C THR A 128 8.88 -11.58 2.82
N GLU A 129 8.07 -12.26 2.03
CA GLU A 129 8.39 -12.53 0.62
C GLU A 129 8.50 -11.24 -0.21
N GLU A 130 7.59 -10.29 0.00
CA GLU A 130 7.63 -8.98 -0.66
C GLU A 130 8.91 -8.22 -0.32
N LEU A 131 9.24 -8.14 0.97
CA LEU A 131 10.45 -7.46 1.45
C LEU A 131 11.73 -8.16 0.95
N ASN A 132 11.75 -9.49 0.91
CA ASN A 132 12.88 -10.26 0.38
C ASN A 132 13.11 -9.97 -1.10
N VAL A 133 12.04 -9.95 -1.91
CA VAL A 133 12.16 -9.66 -3.35
C VAL A 133 12.71 -8.26 -3.60
N VAL A 134 12.20 -7.26 -2.89
CA VAL A 134 12.66 -5.86 -3.03
C VAL A 134 14.05 -5.70 -2.46
N GLY A 135 14.30 -6.24 -1.25
CA GLY A 135 15.58 -6.15 -0.56
C GLY A 135 16.71 -6.78 -1.36
N GLN A 136 16.51 -8.01 -1.88
CA GLN A 136 17.53 -8.71 -2.65
C GLN A 136 17.95 -7.94 -3.91
N ARG A 137 17.00 -7.34 -4.64
CA ARG A 137 17.30 -6.49 -5.80
C ARG A 137 18.18 -5.29 -5.44
N LEU A 138 17.88 -4.62 -4.33
CA LEU A 138 18.66 -3.49 -3.84
C LEU A 138 20.07 -3.91 -3.39
N ILE A 139 20.16 -5.02 -2.64
CA ILE A 139 21.41 -5.58 -2.15
C ILE A 139 22.33 -5.94 -3.31
N ASP A 140 21.81 -6.70 -4.28
CA ASP A 140 22.61 -7.15 -5.42
C ASP A 140 23.13 -5.97 -6.25
N LYS A 141 22.33 -4.94 -6.44
CA LYS A 141 22.76 -3.73 -7.14
C LYS A 141 23.85 -2.96 -6.37
N LEU A 142 23.67 -2.77 -5.07
CA LEU A 142 24.65 -2.08 -4.20
C LEU A 142 25.96 -2.86 -4.10
N VAL A 143 25.90 -4.18 -4.02
CA VAL A 143 27.08 -5.05 -4.03
C VAL A 143 27.81 -4.99 -5.37
N ALA A 144 27.08 -4.94 -6.49
CA ALA A 144 27.67 -4.72 -7.81
C ALA A 144 28.35 -3.36 -7.95
N GLU A 145 27.91 -2.35 -7.18
CA GLU A 145 28.56 -1.03 -7.05
C GLU A 145 29.75 -1.01 -6.06
N GLY A 146 30.15 -2.18 -5.53
CA GLY A 146 31.33 -2.35 -4.66
C GLY A 146 31.06 -2.28 -3.16
N ARG A 147 29.80 -2.40 -2.72
CA ARG A 147 29.47 -2.44 -1.30
C ARG A 147 29.73 -3.81 -0.68
N VAL A 148 30.07 -3.82 0.61
CA VAL A 148 30.22 -5.05 1.40
C VAL A 148 28.86 -5.66 1.66
N ARG A 149 28.66 -6.92 1.25
CA ARG A 149 27.35 -7.60 1.29
C ARG A 149 26.72 -7.60 2.67
N ASP A 150 27.39 -8.09 3.68
CA ASP A 150 26.85 -8.28 5.05
C ASP A 150 26.34 -6.96 5.64
N VAL A 151 27.09 -5.87 5.44
CA VAL A 151 26.69 -4.53 5.91
C VAL A 151 25.49 -4.02 5.11
N THR A 152 25.47 -4.28 3.80
CA THR A 152 24.41 -3.84 2.90
C THR A 152 23.10 -4.56 3.20
N GLU A 153 23.13 -5.84 3.50
CA GLU A 153 21.98 -6.63 3.91
C GLU A 153 21.30 -6.04 5.14
N ILE A 154 22.07 -5.83 6.21
CA ILE A 154 21.52 -5.23 7.45
C ILE A 154 20.96 -3.83 7.20
N ALA A 155 21.67 -3.00 6.41
CA ALA A 155 21.22 -1.64 6.12
C ALA A 155 19.93 -1.60 5.29
N VAL A 156 19.83 -2.44 4.26
CA VAL A 156 18.64 -2.51 3.39
C VAL A 156 17.44 -3.07 4.14
N GLU A 157 17.60 -4.17 4.87
CA GLU A 157 16.52 -4.76 5.67
C GLU A 157 16.02 -3.80 6.76
N GLY A 158 16.94 -3.16 7.47
CA GLY A 158 16.60 -2.14 8.47
C GLY A 158 15.86 -0.94 7.86
N TRP A 159 16.27 -0.50 6.68
CA TRP A 159 15.60 0.59 5.96
C TRP A 159 14.20 0.18 5.49
N LEU A 160 14.01 -1.00 4.94
CA LEU A 160 12.69 -1.50 4.52
C LEU A 160 11.72 -1.58 5.71
N ALA A 161 12.19 -2.05 6.87
CA ALA A 161 11.41 -2.05 8.10
C ALA A 161 11.04 -0.62 8.55
N PHE A 162 11.99 0.32 8.47
CA PHE A 162 11.76 1.73 8.77
C PHE A 162 10.70 2.34 7.84
N VAL A 163 10.83 2.16 6.51
CA VAL A 163 9.87 2.67 5.51
C VAL A 163 8.46 2.17 5.82
N ARG A 164 8.33 0.88 6.09
CA ARG A 164 7.04 0.27 6.42
C ARG A 164 6.42 0.89 7.67
N ALA A 165 7.19 1.02 8.76
CA ALA A 165 6.71 1.63 10.00
C ALA A 165 6.34 3.11 9.81
N ALA A 166 7.11 3.87 9.03
CA ALA A 166 6.85 5.25 8.71
C ALA A 166 5.56 5.42 7.92
N CYS A 167 5.32 4.58 6.90
CA CYS A 167 4.09 4.60 6.11
C CYS A 167 2.85 4.30 6.97
N VAL A 168 2.90 3.28 7.84
CA VAL A 168 1.80 2.97 8.78
C VAL A 168 1.49 4.15 9.68
N LYS A 169 2.53 4.77 10.26
CA LYS A 169 2.36 5.95 11.11
C LYS A 169 1.80 7.13 10.35
N TRP A 170 2.25 7.32 9.11
CA TRP A 170 1.81 8.41 8.26
C TRP A 170 0.31 8.28 7.91
N VAL A 171 -0.18 7.12 7.47
CA VAL A 171 -1.61 6.94 7.15
C VAL A 171 -2.52 7.15 8.36
N GLN A 172 -2.03 6.85 9.56
CA GLN A 172 -2.79 7.06 10.80
C GLN A 172 -2.83 8.53 11.24
N SER A 173 -1.78 9.30 10.98
CA SER A 173 -1.63 10.65 11.54
C SER A 173 -1.78 11.77 10.52
N GLN A 174 -1.36 11.54 9.28
CA GLN A 174 -1.30 12.50 8.15
C GLN A 174 -0.70 13.87 8.54
N LYS A 175 0.26 13.87 9.48
CA LYS A 175 0.84 15.11 10.03
C LYS A 175 1.89 15.76 9.15
N ILE A 176 2.45 15.00 8.20
CA ILE A 176 3.44 15.47 7.23
C ILE A 176 2.93 15.20 5.81
N SER A 177 3.45 15.96 4.85
CA SER A 177 3.10 15.72 3.46
C SER A 177 3.72 14.40 2.95
N ARG A 178 3.16 13.88 1.87
CA ARG A 178 3.72 12.72 1.17
C ARG A 178 5.15 12.97 0.68
N ALA A 179 5.42 14.18 0.19
CA ALA A 179 6.75 14.58 -0.26
C ALA A 179 7.77 14.56 0.90
N ASP A 180 7.39 15.06 2.08
CA ASP A 180 8.24 15.03 3.26
C ASP A 180 8.50 13.58 3.74
N LEU A 181 7.50 12.70 3.68
CA LEU A 181 7.67 11.27 3.99
C LEU A 181 8.65 10.62 3.02
N THR A 182 8.50 10.86 1.71
CA THR A 182 9.40 10.33 0.68
C THR A 182 10.83 10.81 0.90
N GLU A 183 11.02 12.11 1.12
CA GLU A 183 12.35 12.69 1.40
C GLU A 183 12.98 12.09 2.66
N MET A 184 12.20 11.94 3.73
CA MET A 184 12.66 11.32 4.98
C MET A 184 13.14 9.88 4.76
N CYS A 185 12.39 9.09 4.01
CA CYS A 185 12.74 7.71 3.70
C CYS A 185 14.01 7.61 2.85
N LEU A 186 14.18 8.46 1.84
CA LEU A 186 15.38 8.50 1.01
C LEU A 186 16.63 8.92 1.81
N ARG A 187 16.50 9.92 2.67
CA ARG A 187 17.61 10.35 3.54
C ARG A 187 17.99 9.27 4.55
N ALA A 188 17.02 8.53 5.08
CA ALA A 188 17.29 7.40 5.96
C ALA A 188 18.09 6.30 5.25
N PHE A 189 17.82 6.06 3.96
CA PHE A 189 18.59 5.12 3.14
C PHE A 189 20.06 5.56 2.99
N ASP A 190 20.30 6.83 2.64
CA ASP A 190 21.64 7.39 2.54
C ASP A 190 22.44 7.24 3.86
N CYS A 191 21.78 7.54 4.98
CA CYS A 191 22.39 7.42 6.30
C CYS A 191 22.71 5.95 6.66
N ALA A 192 21.80 5.02 6.38
CA ALA A 192 21.97 3.60 6.68
C ALA A 192 23.15 2.98 5.91
N LEU A 193 23.42 3.47 4.69
CA LEU A 193 24.54 3.01 3.87
C LEU A 193 25.88 3.69 4.20
N GLY A 194 25.92 4.64 5.14
CA GLY A 194 27.14 5.31 5.54
C GLY A 194 27.80 6.16 4.44
N HIS A 195 27.02 6.89 3.64
CA HIS A 195 27.51 7.80 2.60
C HIS A 195 27.02 9.23 2.83
N PRO A 196 27.56 9.93 3.83
CA PRO A 196 27.15 11.31 4.11
C PRO A 196 27.44 12.30 2.96
N ASN A 197 28.41 11.98 2.08
CA ASN A 197 28.89 12.90 1.02
C ASN A 197 28.39 12.58 -0.40
N LYS A 198 27.70 11.46 -0.62
CA LYS A 198 27.01 11.17 -1.88
C LYS A 198 25.52 11.04 -1.59
N SER A 199 24.94 12.16 -1.21
CA SER A 199 23.49 12.26 -0.97
C SER A 199 22.75 11.82 -2.24
N LEU A 200 21.77 10.91 -2.08
CA LEU A 200 20.69 10.72 -3.06
C LEU A 200 19.87 12.01 -3.26
N ALA A 201 20.10 13.03 -2.42
CA ALA A 201 19.68 14.42 -2.63
C ALA A 201 20.50 15.13 -3.74
N SER A 202 20.98 14.40 -4.75
CA SER A 202 21.44 14.89 -6.03
C SER A 202 20.38 15.81 -6.67
N PRO A 203 20.77 16.78 -7.53
CA PRO A 203 19.84 17.71 -8.21
C PRO A 203 18.61 17.05 -8.82
N ASN A 204 18.71 15.77 -9.21
CA ASN A 204 17.61 14.99 -9.74
C ASN A 204 16.52 14.68 -8.69
N VAL A 205 16.84 14.49 -7.43
CA VAL A 205 15.83 14.27 -6.37
C VAL A 205 15.08 15.57 -6.05
N ARG A 206 15.74 16.72 -6.14
CA ARG A 206 15.05 18.03 -6.10
C ARG A 206 14.08 18.21 -7.26
N ASN A 207 14.42 17.69 -8.44
CA ASN A 207 13.56 17.71 -9.60
C ASN A 207 12.38 16.74 -9.50
N ILE A 208 12.55 15.61 -8.79
CA ILE A 208 11.46 14.69 -8.42
C ILE A 208 10.49 15.38 -7.46
N ARG A 209 10.98 16.15 -6.47
CA ARG A 209 10.13 16.96 -5.58
C ARG A 209 9.25 17.93 -6.38
N SER A 210 9.81 18.61 -7.38
CA SER A 210 9.06 19.50 -8.26
C SER A 210 8.04 18.75 -9.14
N ARG A 211 8.35 17.52 -9.56
CA ARG A 211 7.43 16.66 -10.32
C ARG A 211 6.32 16.07 -9.44
N LEU A 212 6.61 15.67 -8.21
CA LEU A 212 5.62 15.17 -7.25
C LEU A 212 4.62 16.25 -6.84
N ILE A 213 5.07 17.50 -6.69
CA ILE A 213 4.21 18.67 -6.43
C ILE A 213 3.31 18.96 -7.64
N ALA A 214 3.83 18.78 -8.87
CA ALA A 214 3.08 19.00 -10.10
C ALA A 214 2.05 17.92 -10.42
N LEU A 215 2.16 16.72 -9.81
CA LEU A 215 1.24 15.59 -10.02
C LEU A 215 0.15 15.46 -8.94
N SER A 216 0.08 16.37 -7.97
CA SER A 216 -0.97 16.39 -6.96
C SER A 216 -2.14 17.30 -7.37
N PRO A 217 -3.23 16.78 -7.95
CA PRO A 217 -4.46 17.56 -8.14
C PRO A 217 -5.38 17.39 -6.91
N ILE A 218 -4.91 17.72 -5.71
CA ILE A 218 -5.79 17.85 -4.55
C ILE A 218 -5.51 19.21 -3.93
N THR A 219 -6.18 20.22 -4.45
CA THR A 219 -6.38 21.48 -3.80
C THR A 219 -7.35 21.25 -2.63
N VAL A 220 -6.81 20.93 -1.45
CA VAL A 220 -7.61 20.99 -0.22
C VAL A 220 -7.88 22.46 0.06
N ASN A 221 -9.08 22.87 -0.28
CA ASN A 221 -9.61 24.20 0.00
C ASN A 221 -9.88 24.31 1.52
N LEU A 222 -8.84 24.71 2.27
CA LEU A 222 -8.98 25.10 3.67
C LEU A 222 -9.68 26.46 3.73
N GLN A 223 -11.01 26.43 3.63
CA GLN A 223 -11.82 27.57 4.04
C GLN A 223 -11.57 27.83 5.52
N ARG A 224 -10.82 28.88 5.81
CA ARG A 224 -10.69 29.49 7.12
C ARG A 224 -12.09 29.82 7.62
N GLY A 225 -12.58 29.06 8.60
CA GLY A 225 -13.77 29.41 9.35
C GLY A 225 -13.59 30.77 10.02
N ARG A 226 -14.34 31.77 9.56
CA ARG A 226 -14.51 33.05 10.22
C ARG A 226 -15.14 32.79 11.60
N ARG A 227 -14.48 33.25 12.63
CA ARG A 227 -15.08 33.41 13.98
C ARG A 227 -16.28 34.35 13.86
N PRO A 228 -17.43 34.03 14.43
CA PRO A 228 -18.48 35.01 14.61
C PRO A 228 -18.09 35.99 15.73
N ALA A 229 -18.17 37.28 15.41
CA ALA A 229 -18.01 38.37 16.35
C ALA A 229 -19.31 38.57 17.13
N GLY A 230 -19.18 38.81 18.46
CA GLY A 230 -20.04 39.70 19.21
C GLY A 230 -21.36 39.14 19.72
N LEU A 231 -21.41 38.86 21.01
CA LEU A 231 -22.64 39.01 21.82
C LEU A 231 -22.43 40.21 22.78
N PRO A 232 -23.39 41.15 22.86
CA PRO A 232 -23.30 42.25 23.80
C PRO A 232 -23.74 41.81 25.22
N SER A 233 -23.09 42.41 26.20
CA SER A 233 -23.41 42.35 27.61
C SER A 233 -24.75 43.00 27.91
N ALA A 234 -25.61 42.33 28.65
CA ALA A 234 -26.57 42.86 29.63
C ALA A 234 -26.76 41.80 30.72
#